data_152b80ceca31a2d4819608ba986ae4ed
#
_entry.id   152b80ceca31a2d4819608ba986ae4ed
#
_cell.length_a   1.000
_cell.length_b   1.000
_cell.length_c   1.000
_cell.angle_alpha   90.00
_cell.angle_beta   90.00
_cell.angle_gamma   90.00
#
_symmetry.space_group_name_H-M   'P 1'
#
loop_
_entity.id
_entity.type
_entity.pdbx_description
1 polymer ?
#
loop_
_entity_poly.entity_id
_entity_poly.type
_entity_poly.pdbx_seq_one_letter_code
_entity_poly.pdbx_strand_id
1 'polypeptide(L)'
;DIDMGDIYGDYDSDITDIMIPPAPKVKVEIKDKFDAGYKFAFIGAGQGGSRIVETFHKIGYGRVCAINTAQQDLDTVDLPRKLNIGGGGAGKNPKVGARIYDEKKEDVLDFMKKSFGEELDRIFVCAGGGGGTGAGSFAGLVKTAYDLQRTLGVQTNKVGGIVALPKRSEGAKVNENAYKTLKQAWELVEDGMLSPLILIDNEKISTVYPGLAVDRFWQTANLSTCSLFHLFNTIVDKKSHYSSFDAADYQTVLDAGLMVLGATNIKKWEDETDISYAVRDNLKQNILAGGVDLSTGDKAAACIIGSQEVLNDIPQDFLDYAFEQFIRLLQPNSTVHRGIYRGSKPGLNVFTTVGGIGKPNGKLQDLKRLGNL
;
A
#
# COMPACT_ATOMS: atom_id res chain seq x y z
N ASP A 1 14.63 14.28 -12.76
CA ASP A 1 14.63 14.41 -11.30
C ASP A 1 13.22 14.78 -10.87
N ILE A 2 12.48 13.79 -10.42
CA ILE A 2 11.13 13.99 -9.88
C ILE A 2 11.31 14.28 -8.39
N ASP A 3 11.07 15.53 -7.98
CA ASP A 3 11.09 15.90 -6.57
C ASP A 3 9.87 15.26 -5.88
N MET A 4 10.08 14.59 -4.76
CA MET A 4 9.00 14.05 -3.93
C MET A 4 8.00 15.14 -3.53
N GLY A 5 8.45 16.36 -3.32
CA GLY A 5 7.61 17.52 -3.13
C GLY A 5 6.68 17.79 -4.30
N ASP A 6 7.13 17.51 -5.53
CA ASP A 6 6.34 17.69 -6.75
C ASP A 6 5.23 16.65 -6.92
N ILE A 7 5.39 15.45 -6.33
CA ILE A 7 4.39 14.39 -6.42
C ILE A 7 3.42 14.42 -5.23
N TYR A 8 3.93 14.65 -4.03
CA TYR A 8 3.15 14.57 -2.79
C TYR A 8 2.89 15.93 -2.14
N GLY A 9 3.72 16.94 -2.41
CA GLY A 9 3.57 18.29 -1.88
C GLY A 9 2.50 19.13 -2.58
N ASP A 10 2.10 18.72 -3.78
CA ASP A 10 1.23 19.50 -4.64
C ASP A 10 -0.22 19.01 -4.73
N TYR A 11 -0.54 17.93 -4.00
CA TYR A 11 -1.89 17.34 -4.03
C TYR A 11 -2.67 17.61 -2.78
N ASP A 12 -3.49 18.61 -2.86
CA ASP A 12 -4.43 18.99 -1.83
C ASP A 12 -3.73 19.42 -0.51
N SER A 13 -3.89 20.67 -0.14
CA SER A 13 -3.49 21.16 1.19
C SER A 13 -4.04 20.27 2.31
N ASP A 14 -5.14 19.57 2.04
CA ASP A 14 -5.72 18.61 2.96
C ASP A 14 -4.85 17.34 3.16
N ILE A 15 -4.06 16.91 2.15
CA ILE A 15 -3.16 15.74 2.30
C ILE A 15 -1.84 16.15 2.99
N THR A 16 -1.32 17.32 2.69
CA THR A 16 -0.10 17.82 3.34
C THR A 16 -0.35 18.32 4.77
N ASP A 17 -1.52 18.89 5.04
CA ASP A 17 -1.93 19.29 6.39
C ASP A 17 -2.34 18.10 7.27
N ILE A 18 -2.75 16.97 6.66
CA ILE A 18 -2.99 15.69 7.35
C ILE A 18 -1.68 15.01 7.74
N MET A 19 -0.58 15.29 7.04
CA MET A 19 0.70 14.58 7.24
C MET A 19 1.44 14.95 8.53
N ILE A 20 1.12 16.05 9.22
CA ILE A 20 1.77 16.41 10.49
C ILE A 20 0.77 17.14 11.42
N PRO A 21 -0.14 16.44 12.09
CA PRO A 21 -0.84 17.05 13.20
C PRO A 21 0.05 17.09 14.45
N PRO A 22 0.04 18.16 15.25
CA PRO A 22 0.69 18.17 16.55
C PRO A 22 0.05 17.10 17.45
N ALA A 23 0.89 16.36 18.17
CA ALA A 23 0.47 15.26 19.04
C ALA A 23 -0.60 15.68 20.05
N PRO A 24 -1.83 15.21 20.02
CA PRO A 24 -2.83 15.52 21.02
C PRO A 24 -2.70 14.59 22.23
N LYS A 25 -2.67 15.18 23.42
CA LYS A 25 -2.86 14.47 24.69
C LYS A 25 -4.37 14.22 24.92
N VAL A 26 -5.02 13.40 24.13
CA VAL A 26 -6.46 13.11 24.28
C VAL A 26 -6.71 11.61 24.13
N LYS A 27 -7.74 11.09 24.81
CA LYS A 27 -8.24 9.71 24.65
C LYS A 27 -8.21 9.33 23.17
N VAL A 28 -7.47 8.27 22.85
CA VAL A 28 -7.34 7.80 21.48
C VAL A 28 -8.71 7.33 21.00
N GLU A 29 -9.34 8.11 20.15
CA GLU A 29 -10.57 7.70 19.48
C GLU A 29 -10.23 6.68 18.40
N ILE A 30 -11.05 5.59 18.31
CA ILE A 30 -10.97 4.63 17.23
C ILE A 30 -11.74 5.23 16.03
N LYS A 31 -11.16 6.24 15.40
CA LYS A 31 -11.79 7.00 14.32
C LYS A 31 -10.73 7.57 13.39
N ASP A 32 -11.03 7.56 12.10
CA ASP A 32 -10.20 8.23 11.11
C ASP A 32 -10.39 9.74 11.17
N LYS A 33 -9.35 10.49 10.84
CA LYS A 33 -9.33 11.97 10.87
C LYS A 33 -9.77 12.61 9.55
N PHE A 34 -10.27 11.82 8.61
CA PHE A 34 -10.67 12.24 7.27
C PHE A 34 -11.90 11.42 6.82
N ASP A 35 -12.58 11.91 5.79
CA ASP A 35 -13.61 11.17 5.09
C ASP A 35 -12.98 10.32 3.99
N ALA A 36 -13.42 9.08 3.88
CA ALA A 36 -12.89 8.11 2.93
C ALA A 36 -13.95 7.09 2.50
N GLY A 37 -13.71 6.41 1.39
CA GLY A 37 -14.60 5.37 0.89
C GLY A 37 -14.69 4.16 1.80
N TYR A 38 -13.58 3.79 2.48
CA TYR A 38 -13.48 2.62 3.34
C TYR A 38 -12.85 2.91 4.69
N LYS A 39 -13.37 2.23 5.71
CA LYS A 39 -12.82 2.21 7.08
C LYS A 39 -11.82 1.07 7.19
N PHE A 40 -10.56 1.34 6.84
CA PHE A 40 -9.49 0.36 6.94
C PHE A 40 -8.92 0.28 8.35
N ALA A 41 -8.56 -0.93 8.77
CA ALA A 41 -7.83 -1.21 10.00
C ALA A 41 -6.46 -1.80 9.66
N PHE A 42 -5.42 -1.43 10.40
CA PHE A 42 -4.05 -1.86 10.13
C PHE A 42 -3.40 -2.46 11.36
N ILE A 43 -2.85 -3.67 11.23
CA ILE A 43 -1.98 -4.27 12.24
C ILE A 43 -0.59 -4.49 11.66
N GLY A 44 0.43 -4.00 12.36
CA GLY A 44 1.83 -4.19 12.01
C GLY A 44 2.47 -5.29 12.86
N ALA A 45 3.22 -6.17 12.23
CA ALA A 45 3.99 -7.21 12.89
C ALA A 45 5.49 -6.98 12.67
N GLY A 46 6.25 -6.99 13.77
CA GLY A 46 7.69 -6.70 13.75
C GLY A 46 8.00 -5.23 13.50
N GLN A 47 9.28 -4.90 13.42
CA GLN A 47 9.72 -3.50 13.24
C GLN A 47 9.25 -2.91 11.90
N GLY A 48 9.42 -3.65 10.81
CA GLY A 48 9.02 -3.17 9.48
C GLY A 48 7.52 -2.94 9.35
N GLY A 49 6.71 -3.89 9.82
CA GLY A 49 5.25 -3.77 9.81
C GLY A 49 4.74 -2.64 10.72
N SER A 50 5.35 -2.49 11.90
CA SER A 50 4.99 -1.43 12.84
C SER A 50 5.23 -0.03 12.26
N ARG A 51 6.32 0.16 11.51
CA ARG A 51 6.63 1.43 10.83
C ARG A 51 5.68 1.75 9.68
N ILE A 52 5.21 0.75 8.97
CA ILE A 52 4.16 0.94 7.94
C ILE A 52 2.88 1.43 8.62
N VAL A 53 2.45 0.80 9.69
CA VAL A 53 1.24 1.19 10.42
C VAL A 53 1.40 2.56 11.09
N GLU A 54 2.57 2.89 11.60
CA GLU A 54 2.88 4.25 12.10
C GLU A 54 2.67 5.30 11.01
N THR A 55 3.07 5.00 9.78
CA THR A 55 2.85 5.90 8.63
C THR A 55 1.35 6.13 8.40
N PHE A 56 0.54 5.09 8.40
CA PHE A 56 -0.92 5.23 8.29
C PHE A 56 -1.52 6.00 9.48
N HIS A 57 -1.01 5.78 10.68
CA HIS A 57 -1.45 6.54 11.84
C HIS A 57 -1.15 8.04 11.71
N LYS A 58 0.03 8.39 11.23
CA LYS A 58 0.42 9.79 10.95
C LYS A 58 -0.44 10.42 9.85
N ILE A 59 -0.85 9.65 8.86
CA ILE A 59 -1.80 10.10 7.83
C ILE A 59 -3.17 10.41 8.45
N GLY A 60 -3.58 9.68 9.49
CA GLY A 60 -4.82 9.93 10.20
C GLY A 60 -5.73 8.73 10.41
N TYR A 61 -5.29 7.52 10.07
CA TYR A 61 -6.04 6.30 10.35
C TYR A 61 -6.06 6.00 11.86
N GLY A 62 -7.25 5.71 12.38
CA GLY A 62 -7.47 5.51 13.82
C GLY A 62 -7.48 4.04 14.26
N ARG A 63 -7.78 3.11 13.34
CA ARG A 63 -7.81 1.66 13.60
C ARG A 63 -6.44 1.08 13.34
N VAL A 64 -5.51 1.31 14.26
CA VAL A 64 -4.09 0.97 14.09
C VAL A 64 -3.54 0.32 15.35
N CYS A 65 -2.72 -0.71 15.18
CA CYS A 65 -1.97 -1.34 16.26
C CYS A 65 -0.74 -2.08 15.74
N ALA A 66 0.15 -2.47 16.65
CA ALA A 66 1.34 -3.24 16.32
C ALA A 66 1.63 -4.31 17.36
N ILE A 67 2.19 -5.42 16.89
CA ILE A 67 2.74 -6.51 17.70
C ILE A 67 4.22 -6.69 17.39
N ASN A 68 4.99 -7.05 18.41
CA ASN A 68 6.39 -7.43 18.24
C ASN A 68 6.83 -8.39 19.34
N THR A 69 7.90 -9.11 19.10
CA THR A 69 8.61 -9.94 20.09
C THR A 69 9.66 -9.18 20.88
N ALA A 70 10.07 -7.99 20.41
CA ALA A 70 11.07 -7.14 21.01
C ALA A 70 10.46 -5.82 21.52
N GLN A 71 10.54 -5.56 22.82
CA GLN A 71 10.03 -4.33 23.42
C GLN A 71 10.73 -3.09 22.89
N GLN A 72 12.05 -3.16 22.69
CA GLN A 72 12.83 -2.04 22.17
C GLN A 72 12.29 -1.54 20.80
N ASP A 73 11.90 -2.46 19.93
CA ASP A 73 11.35 -2.08 18.62
C ASP A 73 9.99 -1.41 18.77
N LEU A 74 9.15 -1.88 19.70
CA LEU A 74 7.85 -1.26 19.98
C LEU A 74 7.99 0.15 20.57
N ASP A 75 9.03 0.37 21.36
CA ASP A 75 9.28 1.69 21.97
C ASP A 75 9.70 2.73 20.94
N THR A 76 10.19 2.32 19.78
CA THR A 76 10.63 3.23 18.69
C THR A 76 9.49 3.71 17.79
N VAL A 77 8.30 3.14 17.86
CA VAL A 77 7.16 3.53 17.01
C VAL A 77 6.11 4.30 17.81
N ASP A 78 5.61 5.35 17.20
CA ASP A 78 4.55 6.20 17.78
C ASP A 78 3.16 5.68 17.36
N LEU A 79 2.69 4.68 18.11
CA LEU A 79 1.37 4.09 17.95
C LEU A 79 0.63 4.04 19.28
N PRO A 80 -0.70 4.26 19.25
CA PRO A 80 -1.50 4.30 20.48
C PRO A 80 -1.65 2.92 21.15
N ARG A 81 -1.55 1.84 20.37
CA ARG A 81 -1.74 0.47 20.86
C ARG A 81 -0.65 -0.45 20.33
N LYS A 82 0.11 -0.99 21.28
CA LYS A 82 1.25 -1.87 21.01
C LYS A 82 1.19 -3.07 21.96
N LEU A 83 1.47 -4.25 21.45
CA LEU A 83 1.51 -5.48 22.24
C LEU A 83 2.83 -6.21 22.05
N ASN A 84 3.55 -6.43 23.15
CA ASN A 84 4.68 -7.33 23.17
C ASN A 84 4.16 -8.77 23.37
N ILE A 85 4.40 -9.64 22.38
CA ILE A 85 3.99 -11.04 22.41
C ILE A 85 5.03 -11.98 23.04
N GLY A 86 6.12 -11.41 23.55
CA GLY A 86 7.16 -12.16 24.28
C GLY A 86 8.31 -12.63 23.40
N GLY A 87 9.23 -13.37 24.01
CA GLY A 87 10.36 -14.00 23.32
C GLY A 87 11.66 -13.19 23.26
N GLY A 88 11.66 -11.92 23.63
CA GLY A 88 12.87 -11.09 23.64
C GLY A 88 13.48 -10.82 22.24
N GLY A 89 12.70 -10.99 21.19
CA GLY A 89 13.10 -10.87 19.79
C GLY A 89 13.17 -12.21 19.05
N ALA A 90 13.00 -12.18 17.73
CA ALA A 90 13.05 -13.37 16.88
C ALA A 90 14.40 -13.56 16.16
N GLY A 91 15.35 -12.62 16.31
CA GLY A 91 16.70 -12.72 15.74
C GLY A 91 16.75 -12.94 14.23
N LYS A 92 15.86 -12.30 13.46
CA LYS A 92 15.69 -12.51 12.01
C LYS A 92 15.37 -13.98 11.63
N ASN A 93 14.81 -14.75 12.56
CA ASN A 93 14.39 -16.12 12.33
C ASN A 93 12.86 -16.24 12.26
N PRO A 94 12.28 -16.41 11.05
CA PRO A 94 10.82 -16.51 10.91
C PRO A 94 10.18 -17.68 11.63
N LYS A 95 10.90 -18.79 11.82
CA LYS A 95 10.39 -19.95 12.57
C LYS A 95 10.17 -19.62 14.04
N VAL A 96 11.05 -18.83 14.62
CA VAL A 96 10.90 -18.34 16.01
C VAL A 96 9.72 -17.38 16.10
N GLY A 97 9.60 -16.44 15.16
CA GLY A 97 8.48 -15.52 15.09
C GLY A 97 7.13 -16.24 14.94
N ALA A 98 7.05 -17.23 14.07
CA ALA A 98 5.85 -18.04 13.86
C ALA A 98 5.44 -18.81 15.13
N ARG A 99 6.40 -19.43 15.80
CA ARG A 99 6.12 -20.17 17.06
C ARG A 99 5.58 -19.25 18.14
N ILE A 100 6.23 -18.11 18.37
CA ILE A 100 5.78 -17.15 19.39
C ILE A 100 4.38 -16.64 19.07
N TYR A 101 4.11 -16.33 17.79
CA TYR A 101 2.78 -15.92 17.36
C TYR A 101 1.73 -17.00 17.63
N ASP A 102 2.00 -18.26 17.29
CA ASP A 102 1.06 -19.37 17.50
C ASP A 102 0.71 -19.57 18.98
N GLU A 103 1.68 -19.36 19.86
CA GLU A 103 1.47 -19.43 21.31
C GLU A 103 0.62 -18.26 21.84
N LYS A 104 0.60 -17.13 21.13
CA LYS A 104 -0.03 -15.87 21.55
C LYS A 104 -1.21 -15.40 20.67
N LYS A 105 -1.64 -16.22 19.73
CA LYS A 105 -2.67 -15.82 18.76
C LYS A 105 -3.99 -15.36 19.38
N GLU A 106 -4.40 -15.95 20.49
CA GLU A 106 -5.63 -15.55 21.20
C GLU A 106 -5.48 -14.17 21.84
N ASP A 107 -4.33 -13.90 22.47
CA ASP A 107 -4.01 -12.58 23.00
C ASP A 107 -3.98 -11.52 21.90
N VAL A 108 -3.43 -11.87 20.72
CA VAL A 108 -3.41 -10.99 19.55
C VAL A 108 -4.80 -10.72 19.02
N LEU A 109 -5.66 -11.75 18.94
CA LEU A 109 -7.06 -11.57 18.51
C LEU A 109 -7.81 -10.60 19.44
N ASP A 110 -7.70 -10.76 20.74
CA ASP A 110 -8.33 -9.87 21.72
C ASP A 110 -7.78 -8.44 21.62
N PHE A 111 -6.48 -8.34 21.38
CA PHE A 111 -5.82 -7.05 21.17
C PHE A 111 -6.32 -6.34 19.90
N MET A 112 -6.49 -7.08 18.79
CA MET A 112 -7.05 -6.55 17.55
C MET A 112 -8.49 -6.04 17.75
N LYS A 113 -9.34 -6.82 18.42
CA LYS A 113 -10.73 -6.42 18.72
C LYS A 113 -10.78 -5.09 19.48
N LYS A 114 -9.93 -4.94 20.49
CA LYS A 114 -9.85 -3.70 21.31
C LYS A 114 -9.27 -2.53 20.51
N SER A 115 -8.39 -2.80 19.57
CA SER A 115 -7.71 -1.77 18.77
C SER A 115 -8.56 -1.24 17.63
N PHE A 116 -9.39 -2.09 17.03
CA PHE A 116 -10.13 -1.75 15.81
C PHE A 116 -11.60 -1.39 16.06
N GLY A 117 -12.18 -1.85 17.16
CA GLY A 117 -13.63 -1.77 17.36
C GLY A 117 -14.39 -2.69 16.41
N GLU A 118 -15.67 -2.41 16.22
CA GLU A 118 -16.58 -3.27 15.45
C GLU A 118 -16.87 -2.75 14.04
N GLU A 119 -16.61 -1.47 13.79
CA GLU A 119 -16.88 -0.81 12.51
C GLU A 119 -15.62 -0.73 11.67
N LEU A 120 -15.46 -1.66 10.74
CA LEU A 120 -14.39 -1.65 9.76
C LEU A 120 -14.83 -2.36 8.47
N ASP A 121 -14.20 -2.01 7.35
CA ASP A 121 -14.48 -2.60 6.04
C ASP A 121 -13.45 -3.65 5.64
N ARG A 122 -12.20 -3.52 6.05
CA ARG A 122 -11.13 -4.47 5.77
C ARG A 122 -9.95 -4.28 6.72
N ILE A 123 -9.38 -5.38 7.18
CA ILE A 123 -8.15 -5.40 7.95
C ILE A 123 -6.97 -5.60 7.01
N PHE A 124 -5.91 -4.81 7.20
CA PHE A 124 -4.61 -4.95 6.54
C PHE A 124 -3.56 -5.45 7.52
N VAL A 125 -2.87 -6.51 7.16
CA VAL A 125 -1.70 -7.04 7.87
C VAL A 125 -0.45 -6.48 7.21
N CYS A 126 0.36 -5.76 7.99
CA CYS A 126 1.58 -5.13 7.52
C CYS A 126 2.81 -5.81 8.14
N ALA A 127 3.77 -6.20 7.33
CA ALA A 127 4.98 -6.87 7.80
C ALA A 127 6.19 -6.51 6.94
N GLY A 128 7.37 -6.53 7.55
CA GLY A 128 8.63 -6.59 6.83
C GLY A 128 8.95 -8.04 6.47
N GLY A 129 9.10 -8.33 5.19
CA GLY A 129 9.31 -9.70 4.71
C GLY A 129 10.66 -10.32 5.09
N GLY A 130 11.67 -9.50 5.36
CA GLY A 130 13.03 -9.95 5.67
C GLY A 130 13.35 -10.17 7.14
N GLY A 131 12.46 -9.79 8.07
CA GLY A 131 12.66 -9.93 9.50
C GLY A 131 12.30 -11.31 10.07
N GLY A 132 12.29 -11.41 11.40
CA GLY A 132 11.89 -12.63 12.10
C GLY A 132 10.42 -12.62 12.51
N THR A 133 10.01 -11.61 13.28
CA THR A 133 8.65 -11.51 13.81
C THR A 133 7.63 -11.28 12.69
N GLY A 134 7.85 -10.29 11.85
CA GLY A 134 6.94 -9.95 10.76
C GLY A 134 6.81 -11.06 9.73
N ALA A 135 7.95 -11.57 9.24
CA ALA A 135 7.98 -12.67 8.29
C ALA A 135 7.34 -13.96 8.84
N GLY A 136 7.61 -14.27 10.11
CA GLY A 136 7.10 -15.48 10.73
C GLY A 136 5.63 -15.44 11.08
N SER A 137 5.10 -14.28 11.48
CA SER A 137 3.70 -14.14 11.92
C SER A 137 2.74 -13.76 10.81
N PHE A 138 3.22 -13.33 9.65
CA PHE A 138 2.37 -12.76 8.59
C PHE A 138 1.21 -13.68 8.21
N ALA A 139 1.49 -14.93 7.82
CA ALA A 139 0.46 -15.86 7.38
C ALA A 139 -0.56 -16.18 8.49
N GLY A 140 -0.09 -16.42 9.70
CA GLY A 140 -0.97 -16.66 10.85
C GLY A 140 -1.82 -15.45 11.19
N LEU A 141 -1.25 -14.27 11.10
CA LEU A 141 -1.95 -13.02 11.38
C LEU A 141 -3.03 -12.71 10.31
N VAL A 142 -2.78 -13.03 9.05
CA VAL A 142 -3.80 -12.95 7.99
C VAL A 142 -4.98 -13.86 8.32
N LYS A 143 -4.74 -15.08 8.76
CA LYS A 143 -5.81 -16.03 9.15
C LYS A 143 -6.60 -15.52 10.34
N THR A 144 -5.93 -14.99 11.36
CA THR A 144 -6.60 -14.37 12.52
C THR A 144 -7.46 -13.18 12.12
N ALA A 145 -6.95 -12.30 11.25
CA ALA A 145 -7.69 -11.16 10.72
C ALA A 145 -8.91 -11.62 9.89
N TYR A 146 -8.75 -12.66 9.10
CA TYR A 146 -9.83 -13.26 8.31
C TYR A 146 -10.96 -13.76 9.22
N ASP A 147 -10.64 -14.49 10.29
CA ASP A 147 -11.62 -14.98 11.24
C ASP A 147 -12.31 -13.83 12.00
N LEU A 148 -11.57 -12.80 12.36
CA LEU A 148 -12.13 -11.59 12.99
C LEU A 148 -13.12 -10.88 12.06
N GLN A 149 -12.79 -10.70 10.79
CA GLN A 149 -13.72 -10.09 9.82
C GLN A 149 -15.02 -10.89 9.68
N ARG A 150 -14.92 -12.22 9.65
CA ARG A 150 -16.11 -13.08 9.63
C ARG A 150 -16.97 -12.93 10.89
N THR A 151 -16.34 -12.88 12.05
CA THR A 151 -17.04 -12.67 13.33
C THR A 151 -17.75 -11.33 13.39
N LEU A 152 -17.14 -10.28 12.84
CA LEU A 152 -17.72 -8.93 12.77
C LEU A 152 -18.78 -8.78 11.67
N GLY A 153 -18.94 -9.76 10.79
CA GLY A 153 -19.85 -9.68 9.66
C GLY A 153 -19.43 -8.66 8.60
N VAL A 154 -18.12 -8.45 8.45
CA VAL A 154 -17.56 -7.59 7.40
C VAL A 154 -17.97 -8.10 6.03
N GLN A 155 -18.36 -7.20 5.13
CA GLN A 155 -18.91 -7.55 3.82
C GLN A 155 -17.93 -8.36 2.96
N THR A 156 -16.65 -7.99 2.95
CA THR A 156 -15.61 -8.78 2.28
C THR A 156 -15.05 -9.85 3.20
N ASN A 157 -14.76 -11.02 2.64
CA ASN A 157 -14.03 -12.09 3.33
C ASN A 157 -12.51 -12.00 3.11
N LYS A 158 -12.04 -10.99 2.39
CA LYS A 158 -10.62 -10.84 2.04
C LYS A 158 -9.91 -9.91 3.01
N VAL A 159 -8.71 -10.30 3.42
CA VAL A 159 -7.81 -9.51 4.25
C VAL A 159 -6.75 -8.86 3.36
N GLY A 160 -6.46 -7.59 3.57
CA GLY A 160 -5.38 -6.92 2.87
C GLY A 160 -4.01 -7.24 3.48
N GLY A 161 -2.97 -7.16 2.67
CA GLY A 161 -1.59 -7.33 3.13
C GLY A 161 -0.68 -6.27 2.53
N ILE A 162 0.23 -5.76 3.34
CA ILE A 162 1.30 -4.86 2.90
C ILE A 162 2.62 -5.45 3.40
N VAL A 163 3.46 -5.87 2.46
CA VAL A 163 4.75 -6.52 2.76
C VAL A 163 5.88 -5.66 2.22
N ALA A 164 6.78 -5.23 3.12
CA ALA A 164 8.00 -4.56 2.72
C ALA A 164 9.05 -5.58 2.31
N LEU A 165 9.62 -5.40 1.13
CA LEU A 165 10.69 -6.21 0.58
C LEU A 165 12.03 -5.49 0.72
N PRO A 166 13.10 -6.20 1.07
CA PRO A 166 14.39 -5.60 1.36
C PRO A 166 15.08 -5.08 0.10
N LYS A 167 16.06 -4.21 0.35
CA LYS A 167 17.05 -3.88 -0.68
C LYS A 167 18.02 -5.04 -0.84
N ARG A 168 18.57 -5.15 -2.02
CA ARG A 168 19.64 -6.09 -2.39
C ARG A 168 20.82 -6.06 -1.40
N SER A 169 21.18 -4.86 -0.93
CA SER A 169 22.28 -4.61 0.01
C SER A 169 22.05 -5.11 1.44
N GLU A 170 20.84 -5.56 1.79
CA GLU A 170 20.52 -6.03 3.15
C GLU A 170 21.01 -7.46 3.45
N GLY A 171 21.54 -8.14 2.45
CA GLY A 171 22.23 -9.43 2.60
C GLY A 171 21.35 -10.66 2.35
N ALA A 172 22.03 -11.80 2.27
CA ALA A 172 21.40 -13.06 1.82
C ALA A 172 20.28 -13.54 2.76
N LYS A 173 20.50 -13.50 4.07
CA LYS A 173 19.51 -14.00 5.05
C LYS A 173 18.19 -13.22 5.00
N VAL A 174 18.28 -11.91 4.89
CA VAL A 174 17.10 -11.03 4.79
C VAL A 174 16.35 -11.27 3.47
N ASN A 175 17.07 -11.42 2.35
CA ASN A 175 16.47 -11.73 1.05
C ASN A 175 15.87 -13.15 1.00
N GLU A 176 16.49 -14.14 1.65
CA GLU A 176 15.91 -15.48 1.82
C GLU A 176 14.58 -15.43 2.58
N ASN A 177 14.55 -14.71 3.70
CA ASN A 177 13.33 -14.55 4.48
C ASN A 177 12.22 -13.87 3.64
N ALA A 178 12.57 -12.83 2.89
CA ALA A 178 11.64 -12.12 2.02
C ALA A 178 11.10 -13.01 0.89
N TYR A 179 11.94 -13.85 0.31
CA TYR A 179 11.49 -14.85 -0.66
C TYR A 179 10.41 -15.77 -0.08
N LYS A 180 10.66 -16.32 1.09
CA LYS A 180 9.73 -17.23 1.77
C LYS A 180 8.41 -16.53 2.16
N THR A 181 8.52 -15.30 2.65
CA THR A 181 7.34 -14.49 3.02
C THR A 181 6.49 -14.14 1.80
N LEU A 182 7.11 -13.70 0.71
CA LEU A 182 6.39 -13.38 -0.53
C LEU A 182 5.74 -14.63 -1.13
N LYS A 183 6.41 -15.77 -1.08
CA LYS A 183 5.85 -17.05 -1.54
C LYS A 183 4.61 -17.43 -0.73
N GLN A 184 4.65 -17.33 0.60
CA GLN A 184 3.50 -17.59 1.46
C GLN A 184 2.36 -16.59 1.21
N ALA A 185 2.69 -15.32 1.05
CA ALA A 185 1.69 -14.28 0.74
C ALA A 185 0.99 -14.58 -0.59
N TRP A 186 1.73 -15.01 -1.60
CA TRP A 186 1.14 -15.39 -2.87
C TRP A 186 0.21 -16.61 -2.76
N GLU A 187 0.58 -17.63 -2.00
CA GLU A 187 -0.30 -18.78 -1.72
C GLU A 187 -1.63 -18.31 -1.09
N LEU A 188 -1.59 -17.36 -0.17
CA LEU A 188 -2.80 -16.79 0.43
C LEU A 188 -3.64 -15.96 -0.57
N VAL A 189 -3.01 -15.33 -1.55
CA VAL A 189 -3.72 -14.68 -2.67
C VAL A 189 -4.42 -15.72 -3.53
N GLU A 190 -3.75 -16.79 -3.90
CA GLU A 190 -4.34 -17.90 -4.68
C GLU A 190 -5.50 -18.58 -3.96
N ASP A 191 -5.41 -18.72 -2.63
CA ASP A 191 -6.48 -19.26 -1.79
C ASP A 191 -7.68 -18.30 -1.64
N GLY A 192 -7.59 -17.09 -2.17
CA GLY A 192 -8.64 -16.07 -2.08
C GLY A 192 -8.81 -15.43 -0.69
N MET A 193 -7.86 -15.63 0.21
CA MET A 193 -7.90 -15.08 1.57
C MET A 193 -7.25 -13.69 1.65
N LEU A 194 -6.20 -13.45 0.87
CA LEU A 194 -5.40 -12.22 0.88
C LEU A 194 -5.67 -11.38 -0.38
N SER A 195 -6.25 -10.23 -0.22
CA SER A 195 -6.43 -9.21 -1.27
C SER A 195 -6.83 -7.85 -0.66
N PRO A 196 -6.23 -6.73 -1.10
CA PRO A 196 -5.10 -6.67 -2.01
C PRO A 196 -3.81 -7.09 -1.31
N LEU A 197 -2.86 -7.63 -2.07
CA LEU A 197 -1.47 -7.71 -1.64
C LEU A 197 -0.72 -6.53 -2.27
N ILE A 198 -0.12 -5.70 -1.43
CA ILE A 198 0.69 -4.55 -1.82
C ILE A 198 2.12 -4.79 -1.36
N LEU A 199 3.08 -4.59 -2.25
CA LEU A 199 4.50 -4.71 -1.94
C LEU A 199 5.13 -3.32 -1.81
N ILE A 200 5.80 -3.07 -0.68
CA ILE A 200 6.71 -1.94 -0.57
C ILE A 200 8.09 -2.44 -0.99
N ASP A 201 8.39 -2.30 -2.27
CA ASP A 201 9.63 -2.78 -2.87
C ASP A 201 10.73 -1.74 -2.70
N ASN A 202 11.52 -1.86 -1.63
CA ASN A 202 12.55 -0.89 -1.30
C ASN A 202 13.64 -0.78 -2.38
N GLU A 203 13.95 -1.87 -3.09
CA GLU A 203 14.88 -1.83 -4.22
C GLU A 203 14.31 -0.99 -5.38
N LYS A 204 13.05 -1.21 -5.74
CA LYS A 204 12.38 -0.44 -6.79
C LYS A 204 12.22 1.03 -6.41
N ILE A 205 11.84 1.31 -5.17
CA ILE A 205 11.68 2.68 -4.66
C ILE A 205 13.01 3.44 -4.71
N SER A 206 14.13 2.80 -4.40
CA SER A 206 15.45 3.42 -4.54
C SER A 206 15.82 3.77 -5.99
N THR A 207 15.22 3.09 -6.95
CA THR A 207 15.37 3.39 -8.39
C THR A 207 14.47 4.53 -8.83
N VAL A 208 13.24 4.57 -8.35
CA VAL A 208 12.26 5.63 -8.67
C VAL A 208 12.68 6.96 -8.04
N TYR A 209 13.23 6.92 -6.83
CA TYR A 209 13.68 8.08 -6.07
C TYR A 209 15.19 8.00 -5.74
N PRO A 210 16.06 8.22 -6.74
CA PRO A 210 17.50 8.13 -6.52
C PRO A 210 18.03 9.29 -5.67
N GLY A 211 19.10 9.03 -4.91
CA GLY A 211 19.82 10.08 -4.18
C GLY A 211 19.21 10.50 -2.84
N LEU A 212 18.23 9.75 -2.32
CA LEU A 212 17.69 10.03 -0.99
C LEU A 212 18.73 9.77 0.11
N ALA A 213 18.82 10.68 1.07
CA ALA A 213 19.65 10.50 2.25
C ALA A 213 19.16 9.31 3.10
N VAL A 214 20.07 8.66 3.83
CA VAL A 214 19.80 7.44 4.61
C VAL A 214 18.64 7.62 5.59
N ASP A 215 18.59 8.75 6.29
CA ASP A 215 17.57 9.08 7.28
C ASP A 215 16.18 9.31 6.66
N ARG A 216 16.11 9.71 5.38
CA ARG A 216 14.88 9.97 4.66
C ARG A 216 14.38 8.77 3.87
N PHE A 217 15.25 7.83 3.51
CA PHE A 217 14.91 6.74 2.60
C PHE A 217 13.73 5.90 3.12
N TRP A 218 13.79 5.42 4.36
CA TRP A 218 12.77 4.55 4.91
C TRP A 218 11.42 5.24 5.11
N GLN A 219 11.45 6.49 5.55
CA GLN A 219 10.24 7.31 5.66
C GLN A 219 9.61 7.52 4.29
N THR A 220 10.42 7.87 3.29
CA THR A 220 9.96 8.07 1.91
C THR A 220 9.41 6.79 1.31
N ALA A 221 10.04 5.65 1.52
CA ALA A 221 9.60 4.36 1.01
C ALA A 221 8.21 3.99 1.55
N ASN A 222 8.00 4.09 2.85
CA ASN A 222 6.70 3.83 3.46
C ASN A 222 5.66 4.88 3.05
N LEU A 223 6.03 6.16 3.11
CA LEU A 223 5.13 7.26 2.80
C LEU A 223 4.64 7.23 1.36
N SER A 224 5.52 6.93 0.39
CA SER A 224 5.13 6.89 -1.03
C SER A 224 4.01 5.90 -1.31
N THR A 225 4.12 4.68 -0.79
CA THR A 225 3.09 3.66 -0.96
C THR A 225 1.84 3.94 -0.14
N CYS A 226 2.00 4.27 1.14
CA CYS A 226 0.87 4.53 2.03
C CYS A 226 0.06 5.75 1.60
N SER A 227 0.72 6.82 1.14
CA SER A 227 0.05 8.03 0.66
C SER A 227 -0.74 7.79 -0.63
N LEU A 228 -0.20 7.00 -1.57
CA LEU A 228 -0.94 6.64 -2.78
C LEU A 228 -2.16 5.78 -2.47
N PHE A 229 -1.99 4.80 -1.60
CA PHE A 229 -3.11 3.97 -1.14
C PHE A 229 -4.18 4.82 -0.45
N HIS A 230 -3.77 5.74 0.42
CA HIS A 230 -4.66 6.69 1.08
C HIS A 230 -5.36 7.61 0.08
N LEU A 231 -4.64 8.11 -0.93
CA LEU A 231 -5.21 8.97 -1.97
C LEU A 231 -6.39 8.29 -2.66
N PHE A 232 -6.26 7.03 -3.08
CA PHE A 232 -7.36 6.30 -3.69
C PHE A 232 -8.54 6.12 -2.74
N ASN A 233 -8.29 5.86 -1.45
CA ASN A 233 -9.35 5.74 -0.46
C ASN A 233 -10.11 7.06 -0.24
N THR A 234 -9.46 8.19 -0.35
CA THR A 234 -10.11 9.51 -0.25
C THR A 234 -10.79 9.94 -1.54
N ILE A 235 -10.18 9.67 -2.70
CA ILE A 235 -10.75 10.00 -4.02
C ILE A 235 -12.12 9.32 -4.21
N VAL A 236 -12.26 8.07 -3.82
CA VAL A 236 -13.50 7.30 -4.03
C VAL A 236 -14.68 7.80 -3.21
N ASP A 237 -14.44 8.64 -2.21
CA ASP A 237 -15.46 9.36 -1.45
C ASP A 237 -15.85 10.70 -2.09
N LYS A 238 -15.05 11.21 -3.03
CA LYS A 238 -15.27 12.49 -3.70
C LYS A 238 -16.11 12.33 -4.96
N LYS A 239 -16.99 13.32 -5.21
CA LYS A 239 -17.70 13.42 -6.49
C LYS A 239 -16.94 14.31 -7.45
N SER A 240 -16.85 13.88 -8.70
CA SER A 240 -16.30 14.67 -9.78
C SER A 240 -17.40 15.19 -10.71
N HIS A 241 -17.19 16.39 -11.26
CA HIS A 241 -18.03 16.93 -12.33
C HIS A 241 -17.72 16.30 -13.71
N TYR A 242 -16.62 15.55 -13.80
CA TYR A 242 -16.14 14.96 -15.08
C TYR A 242 -16.36 13.47 -15.12
N SER A 243 -15.57 12.73 -14.36
CA SER A 243 -15.67 11.28 -14.25
C SER A 243 -15.26 10.86 -12.85
N SER A 244 -16.09 10.11 -12.17
CA SER A 244 -15.83 9.65 -10.81
C SER A 244 -15.36 8.20 -10.80
N PHE A 245 -14.34 7.93 -10.00
CA PHE A 245 -13.92 6.62 -9.57
C PHE A 245 -14.49 6.41 -8.17
N ASP A 246 -15.48 5.55 -8.02
CA ASP A 246 -16.21 5.40 -6.77
C ASP A 246 -15.75 4.20 -5.91
N ALA A 247 -16.34 4.07 -4.73
CA ALA A 247 -15.99 3.00 -3.80
C ALA A 247 -16.28 1.61 -4.37
N ALA A 248 -17.37 1.43 -5.13
CA ALA A 248 -17.70 0.16 -5.75
C ALA A 248 -16.67 -0.22 -6.84
N ASP A 249 -16.23 0.75 -7.63
CA ASP A 249 -15.16 0.57 -8.60
C ASP A 249 -13.85 0.16 -7.92
N TYR A 250 -13.51 0.85 -6.82
CA TYR A 250 -12.30 0.54 -6.04
C TYR A 250 -12.36 -0.85 -5.41
N GLN A 251 -13.53 -1.29 -4.95
CA GLN A 251 -13.72 -2.64 -4.44
C GLN A 251 -13.26 -3.70 -5.45
N THR A 252 -13.54 -3.53 -6.73
CA THR A 252 -13.14 -4.48 -7.77
C THR A 252 -11.62 -4.61 -7.88
N VAL A 253 -10.90 -3.50 -7.72
CA VAL A 253 -9.42 -3.47 -7.73
C VAL A 253 -8.87 -4.07 -6.43
N LEU A 254 -9.43 -3.70 -5.28
CA LEU A 254 -9.03 -4.22 -3.96
C LEU A 254 -9.19 -5.74 -3.86
N ASP A 255 -10.18 -6.32 -4.54
CA ASP A 255 -10.48 -7.75 -4.48
C ASP A 255 -9.75 -8.58 -5.54
N ALA A 256 -8.95 -7.95 -6.39
CA ALA A 256 -8.32 -8.61 -7.53
C ALA A 256 -6.98 -9.32 -7.22
N GLY A 257 -6.45 -9.22 -6.02
CA GLY A 257 -5.19 -9.87 -5.62
C GLY A 257 -4.00 -8.91 -5.52
N LEU A 258 -2.88 -9.24 -6.16
CA LEU A 258 -1.69 -8.39 -6.14
C LEU A 258 -1.98 -7.06 -6.82
N MET A 259 -1.73 -5.96 -6.11
CA MET A 259 -2.01 -4.60 -6.54
C MET A 259 -0.74 -3.75 -6.53
N VAL A 260 -0.52 -3.01 -7.60
CA VAL A 260 0.58 -2.05 -7.72
C VAL A 260 0.04 -0.63 -7.88
N LEU A 261 0.85 0.34 -7.47
CA LEU A 261 0.52 1.76 -7.41
C LEU A 261 1.59 2.56 -8.15
N GLY A 262 1.18 3.63 -8.80
CA GLY A 262 2.10 4.55 -9.46
C GLY A 262 1.56 5.97 -9.53
N ALA A 263 2.47 6.94 -9.60
CA ALA A 263 2.15 8.36 -9.73
C ALA A 263 3.11 9.03 -10.70
N THR A 264 2.61 9.93 -11.53
CA THR A 264 3.43 10.72 -12.44
C THR A 264 2.87 12.14 -12.62
N ASN A 265 3.74 13.14 -12.52
CA ASN A 265 3.42 14.49 -12.90
C ASN A 265 3.46 14.62 -14.43
N ILE A 266 2.41 15.18 -15.02
CA ILE A 266 2.31 15.42 -16.45
C ILE A 266 2.78 16.85 -16.72
N LYS A 267 3.93 16.98 -17.38
CA LYS A 267 4.58 18.28 -17.62
C LYS A 267 4.16 18.93 -18.94
N LYS A 268 3.60 18.16 -19.86
CA LYS A 268 3.20 18.59 -21.20
C LYS A 268 1.84 18.01 -21.57
N TRP A 269 1.01 18.80 -22.24
CA TRP A 269 -0.27 18.40 -22.82
C TRP A 269 -0.59 19.20 -24.09
N GLU A 270 0.43 19.36 -24.96
CA GLU A 270 0.32 20.10 -26.20
C GLU A 270 -0.32 19.28 -27.33
N ASP A 271 -0.13 17.96 -27.28
CA ASP A 271 -0.76 17.04 -28.23
C ASP A 271 -1.30 15.77 -27.52
N GLU A 272 -2.09 14.97 -28.25
CA GLU A 272 -2.75 13.76 -27.69
C GLU A 272 -1.77 12.71 -27.14
N THR A 273 -0.52 12.72 -27.60
CA THR A 273 0.48 11.74 -27.17
C THR A 273 1.15 12.11 -25.85
N ASP A 274 1.16 13.36 -25.46
CA ASP A 274 1.84 13.82 -24.24
C ASP A 274 1.28 13.17 -22.98
N ILE A 275 -0.04 13.18 -22.80
CA ILE A 275 -0.69 12.56 -21.66
C ILE A 275 -0.59 11.03 -21.74
N SER A 276 -0.77 10.46 -22.93
CA SER A 276 -0.63 9.04 -23.18
C SER A 276 0.77 8.52 -22.84
N TYR A 277 1.82 9.25 -23.22
CA TYR A 277 3.20 8.91 -22.83
C TYR A 277 3.42 8.99 -21.33
N ALA A 278 2.88 10.01 -20.67
CA ALA A 278 2.99 10.13 -19.22
C ALA A 278 2.31 8.95 -18.49
N VAL A 279 1.13 8.55 -18.92
CA VAL A 279 0.43 7.36 -18.38
C VAL A 279 1.25 6.08 -18.63
N ARG A 280 1.77 5.91 -19.82
CA ARG A 280 2.61 4.76 -20.19
C ARG A 280 3.90 4.72 -19.37
N ASP A 281 4.58 5.85 -19.22
CA ASP A 281 5.79 5.95 -18.42
C ASP A 281 5.52 5.72 -16.93
N ASN A 282 4.37 6.21 -16.41
CA ASN A 282 3.91 5.88 -15.08
C ASN A 282 3.88 4.37 -14.85
N LEU A 283 3.22 3.63 -15.73
CA LEU A 283 3.07 2.18 -15.62
C LEU A 283 4.37 1.41 -15.81
N LYS A 284 5.30 1.90 -16.62
CA LYS A 284 6.56 1.22 -16.91
C LYS A 284 7.69 1.56 -15.95
N GLN A 285 7.78 2.81 -15.51
CA GLN A 285 8.93 3.33 -14.76
C GLN A 285 8.61 3.68 -13.30
N ASN A 286 7.43 4.24 -13.04
CA ASN A 286 7.04 4.78 -11.75
C ASN A 286 6.16 3.86 -10.89
N ILE A 287 5.85 2.68 -11.37
CA ILE A 287 5.22 1.65 -10.53
C ILE A 287 6.18 1.30 -9.37
N LEU A 288 5.64 1.28 -8.17
CA LEU A 288 6.41 1.13 -6.94
C LEU A 288 6.82 -0.32 -6.61
N ALA A 289 6.53 -1.29 -7.48
CA ALA A 289 6.98 -2.66 -7.34
C ALA A 289 7.66 -3.15 -8.61
N GLY A 290 8.82 -3.80 -8.48
CA GLY A 290 9.55 -4.42 -9.57
C GLY A 290 9.30 -5.92 -9.69
N GLY A 291 9.66 -6.52 -10.83
CA GLY A 291 9.53 -7.96 -11.05
C GLY A 291 8.10 -8.47 -11.18
N VAL A 292 7.18 -7.60 -11.56
CA VAL A 292 5.76 -7.91 -11.84
C VAL A 292 5.48 -7.72 -13.33
N ASP A 293 4.51 -8.47 -13.84
CA ASP A 293 4.08 -8.38 -15.24
C ASP A 293 2.72 -7.67 -15.31
N LEU A 294 2.72 -6.41 -15.71
CA LEU A 294 1.51 -5.59 -15.83
C LEU A 294 0.50 -6.15 -16.83
N SER A 295 0.97 -6.90 -17.86
CA SER A 295 0.09 -7.49 -18.86
C SER A 295 -0.85 -8.56 -18.29
N THR A 296 -0.61 -9.01 -17.06
CA THR A 296 -1.49 -9.93 -16.32
C THR A 296 -2.58 -9.22 -15.53
N GLY A 297 -2.47 -7.91 -15.32
CA GLY A 297 -3.46 -7.12 -14.57
C GLY A 297 -4.79 -7.05 -15.27
N ASP A 298 -5.89 -7.14 -14.51
CA ASP A 298 -7.25 -7.20 -15.08
C ASP A 298 -8.23 -6.17 -14.50
N LYS A 299 -7.97 -5.62 -13.35
CA LYS A 299 -8.77 -4.59 -12.68
C LYS A 299 -7.89 -3.40 -12.33
N ALA A 300 -8.14 -2.29 -12.96
CA ALA A 300 -7.27 -1.13 -12.80
C ALA A 300 -8.06 0.17 -12.71
N ALA A 301 -7.40 1.21 -12.25
CA ALA A 301 -7.90 2.58 -12.28
C ALA A 301 -6.79 3.54 -12.66
N ALA A 302 -7.15 4.58 -13.40
CA ALA A 302 -6.34 5.75 -13.61
C ALA A 302 -7.14 7.00 -13.22
N CYS A 303 -6.60 7.77 -12.29
CA CYS A 303 -7.19 9.02 -11.83
C CYS A 303 -6.30 10.18 -12.25
N ILE A 304 -6.88 11.13 -12.97
CA ILE A 304 -6.21 12.35 -13.41
C ILE A 304 -6.70 13.48 -12.51
N ILE A 305 -5.77 14.19 -11.90
CA ILE A 305 -6.04 15.36 -11.06
C ILE A 305 -5.35 16.56 -11.70
N GLY A 306 -6.13 17.58 -12.02
CA GLY A 306 -5.64 18.81 -12.63
C GLY A 306 -6.26 20.05 -12.03
N SER A 307 -5.54 21.19 -12.14
CA SER A 307 -6.13 22.47 -11.80
C SER A 307 -7.30 22.79 -12.75
N GLN A 308 -8.20 23.68 -12.32
CA GLN A 308 -9.34 24.08 -13.15
C GLN A 308 -8.89 24.68 -14.50
N GLU A 309 -7.82 25.45 -14.49
CA GLU A 309 -7.26 26.05 -15.71
C GLU A 309 -6.80 24.98 -16.69
N VAL A 310 -6.04 24.00 -16.19
CA VAL A 310 -5.54 22.90 -17.02
C VAL A 310 -6.68 22.05 -17.56
N LEU A 311 -7.66 21.70 -16.73
CA LEU A 311 -8.81 20.88 -17.15
C LEU A 311 -9.72 21.60 -18.14
N ASN A 312 -9.74 22.95 -18.13
CA ASN A 312 -10.47 23.73 -19.14
C ASN A 312 -9.79 23.72 -20.52
N ASP A 313 -8.46 23.53 -20.54
CA ASP A 313 -7.67 23.61 -21.78
C ASP A 313 -7.42 22.26 -22.44
N ILE A 314 -7.46 21.17 -21.68
CA ILE A 314 -7.16 19.84 -22.23
C ILE A 314 -8.36 19.32 -23.04
N PRO A 315 -8.16 18.95 -24.31
CA PRO A 315 -9.17 18.28 -25.11
C PRO A 315 -9.54 16.92 -24.50
N GLN A 316 -10.82 16.60 -24.46
CA GLN A 316 -11.31 15.31 -23.95
C GLN A 316 -10.66 14.12 -24.68
N ASP A 317 -10.43 14.27 -25.99
CA ASP A 317 -9.81 13.21 -26.82
C ASP A 317 -8.40 12.83 -26.34
N PHE A 318 -7.65 13.77 -25.75
CA PHE A 318 -6.32 13.47 -25.19
C PHE A 318 -6.40 12.53 -23.99
N LEU A 319 -7.40 12.74 -23.14
CA LEU A 319 -7.65 11.87 -21.99
C LEU A 319 -8.17 10.49 -22.43
N ASP A 320 -9.10 10.46 -23.37
CA ASP A 320 -9.65 9.23 -23.92
C ASP A 320 -8.56 8.37 -24.56
N TYR A 321 -7.67 8.98 -25.35
CA TYR A 321 -6.53 8.29 -25.95
C TYR A 321 -5.57 7.71 -24.89
N ALA A 322 -5.29 8.47 -23.84
CA ALA A 322 -4.44 8.00 -22.73
C ALA A 322 -5.05 6.76 -22.01
N PHE A 323 -6.36 6.77 -21.75
CA PHE A 323 -7.05 5.63 -21.16
C PHE A 323 -7.06 4.40 -22.09
N GLU A 324 -7.23 4.59 -23.40
CA GLU A 324 -7.12 3.50 -24.39
C GLU A 324 -5.73 2.85 -24.36
N GLN A 325 -4.67 3.68 -24.32
CA GLN A 325 -3.30 3.16 -24.23
C GLN A 325 -3.07 2.42 -22.91
N PHE A 326 -3.67 2.88 -21.80
CA PHE A 326 -3.62 2.17 -20.54
C PHE A 326 -4.25 0.76 -20.64
N ILE A 327 -5.44 0.68 -21.19
CA ILE A 327 -6.14 -0.62 -21.39
C ILE A 327 -5.28 -1.60 -22.18
N ARG A 328 -4.57 -1.12 -23.22
CA ARG A 328 -3.72 -1.96 -24.07
C ARG A 328 -2.50 -2.56 -23.36
N LEU A 329 -2.09 -1.99 -22.22
CA LEU A 329 -0.97 -2.51 -21.43
C LEU A 329 -1.36 -3.66 -20.50
N LEU A 330 -2.65 -3.90 -20.30
CA LEU A 330 -3.21 -4.91 -19.42
C LEU A 330 -3.65 -6.14 -20.22
N GLN A 331 -4.14 -7.16 -19.49
CA GLN A 331 -4.66 -8.35 -20.18
C GLN A 331 -5.90 -8.02 -21.03
N PRO A 332 -6.17 -8.80 -22.09
CA PRO A 332 -7.41 -8.66 -22.84
C PRO A 332 -8.64 -8.79 -21.94
N ASN A 333 -9.66 -7.96 -22.17
CA ASN A 333 -10.89 -7.89 -21.38
C ASN A 333 -10.71 -7.35 -19.95
N SER A 334 -9.61 -6.66 -19.66
CA SER A 334 -9.43 -5.96 -18.40
C SER A 334 -10.48 -4.87 -18.20
N THR A 335 -10.82 -4.61 -16.93
CA THR A 335 -11.66 -3.48 -16.54
C THR A 335 -10.79 -2.34 -16.06
N VAL A 336 -10.88 -1.18 -16.71
CA VAL A 336 -10.16 0.03 -16.31
C VAL A 336 -11.17 1.10 -15.92
N HIS A 337 -11.20 1.44 -14.64
CA HIS A 337 -11.96 2.57 -14.12
C HIS A 337 -11.18 3.85 -14.33
N ARG A 338 -11.87 4.95 -14.51
CA ARG A 338 -11.25 6.25 -14.66
C ARG A 338 -11.91 7.30 -13.79
N GLY A 339 -11.10 8.21 -13.29
CA GLY A 339 -11.54 9.38 -12.56
C GLY A 339 -10.82 10.62 -13.08
N ILE A 340 -11.52 11.74 -13.13
CA ILE A 340 -10.97 13.04 -13.49
C ILE A 340 -11.45 14.01 -12.43
N TYR A 341 -10.50 14.58 -11.67
CA TYR A 341 -10.79 15.41 -10.50
C TYR A 341 -10.10 16.75 -10.62
N ARG A 342 -10.77 17.78 -10.08
CA ARG A 342 -10.18 19.09 -9.91
C ARG A 342 -9.31 19.09 -8.66
N GLY A 343 -8.04 19.47 -8.82
CA GLY A 343 -7.11 19.74 -7.73
C GLY A 343 -7.04 21.22 -7.39
N SER A 344 -6.62 21.54 -6.17
CA SER A 344 -6.45 22.92 -5.70
C SER A 344 -5.17 23.59 -6.20
N LYS A 345 -4.20 22.80 -6.66
CA LYS A 345 -2.87 23.28 -7.07
C LYS A 345 -2.70 23.29 -8.58
N PRO A 346 -1.79 24.16 -9.10
CA PRO A 346 -1.48 24.18 -10.54
C PRO A 346 -0.90 22.85 -10.99
N GLY A 347 -1.21 22.44 -12.22
CA GLY A 347 -0.60 21.28 -12.84
C GLY A 347 -1.57 20.15 -13.16
N LEU A 348 -0.99 19.07 -13.61
CA LEU A 348 -1.71 17.86 -14.01
C LEU A 348 -0.92 16.63 -13.58
N ASN A 349 -1.63 15.66 -12.99
CA ASN A 349 -1.00 14.44 -12.52
C ASN A 349 -1.88 13.23 -12.80
N VAL A 350 -1.24 12.09 -13.00
CA VAL A 350 -1.91 10.81 -13.12
C VAL A 350 -1.50 9.87 -11.98
N PHE A 351 -2.51 9.25 -11.39
CA PHE A 351 -2.36 8.21 -10.39
C PHE A 351 -2.97 6.93 -10.93
N THR A 352 -2.23 5.83 -10.80
CA THR A 352 -2.65 4.53 -11.31
C THR A 352 -2.60 3.47 -10.23
N THR A 353 -3.55 2.56 -10.29
CA THR A 353 -3.51 1.31 -9.55
C THR A 353 -3.91 0.18 -10.47
N VAL A 354 -3.18 -0.93 -10.41
CA VAL A 354 -3.44 -2.13 -11.20
C VAL A 354 -3.51 -3.32 -10.26
N GLY A 355 -4.68 -3.95 -10.20
CA GLY A 355 -4.94 -5.18 -9.45
C GLY A 355 -5.04 -6.39 -10.36
N GLY A 356 -5.07 -7.57 -9.76
CA GLY A 356 -5.10 -8.83 -10.50
C GLY A 356 -3.79 -9.19 -11.20
N ILE A 357 -2.69 -8.59 -10.75
CA ILE A 357 -1.34 -8.95 -11.22
C ILE A 357 -1.09 -10.41 -10.89
N GLY A 358 -0.58 -11.17 -11.85
CA GLY A 358 -0.20 -12.56 -11.68
C GLY A 358 0.98 -12.75 -10.74
N LYS A 359 1.33 -14.01 -10.50
CA LYS A 359 2.44 -14.36 -9.61
C LYS A 359 3.70 -13.54 -9.94
N PRO A 360 4.30 -12.86 -8.93
CA PRO A 360 5.44 -11.98 -9.15
C PRO A 360 6.74 -12.77 -9.35
N ASN A 361 6.81 -13.56 -10.42
CA ASN A 361 7.92 -14.49 -10.69
C ASN A 361 9.26 -13.77 -10.79
N GLY A 362 9.31 -12.61 -11.41
CA GLY A 362 10.54 -11.83 -11.52
C GLY A 362 11.10 -11.43 -10.16
N LYS A 363 10.24 -10.93 -9.27
CA LYS A 363 10.63 -10.57 -7.90
C LYS A 363 11.00 -11.80 -7.07
N LEU A 364 10.25 -12.89 -7.19
CA LEU A 364 10.56 -14.16 -6.49
C LEU A 364 11.91 -14.73 -6.93
N GLN A 365 12.22 -14.72 -8.21
CA GLN A 365 13.52 -15.17 -8.72
C GLN A 365 14.68 -14.30 -8.22
N ASP A 366 14.50 -12.97 -8.20
CA ASP A 366 15.48 -12.04 -7.67
C ASP A 366 15.78 -12.31 -6.19
N LEU A 367 14.75 -12.41 -5.36
CA LEU A 367 14.88 -12.70 -3.94
C LEU A 367 15.52 -14.08 -3.68
N LYS A 368 15.14 -15.08 -4.46
CA LYS A 368 15.71 -16.43 -4.39
C LYS A 368 17.21 -16.41 -4.67
N ARG A 369 17.61 -15.76 -5.76
CA ARG A 369 19.02 -15.61 -6.14
C ARG A 369 19.82 -14.84 -5.07
N LEU A 370 19.28 -13.73 -4.58
CA LEU A 370 19.94 -12.92 -3.54
C LEU A 370 20.00 -13.64 -2.19
N GLY A 371 19.06 -14.54 -1.92
CA GLY A 371 19.02 -15.39 -0.73
C GLY A 371 19.89 -16.65 -0.82
N ASN A 372 20.58 -16.88 -1.95
CA ASN A 372 21.38 -18.07 -2.21
C ASN A 372 20.57 -19.40 -2.14
N LEU A 373 19.35 -19.39 -2.65
CA LEU A 373 18.44 -20.54 -2.70
C LEU A 373 18.42 -21.23 -4.07
#